data_04763f628082ce05a0fc14a4b83bacf5
#
_entry.id   04763f628082ce05a0fc14a4b83bacf5
#
_cell.length_a   1.000
_cell.length_b   1.000
_cell.length_c   1.000
_cell.angle_alpha   90.00
_cell.angle_beta   90.00
_cell.angle_gamma   90.00
#
_symmetry.space_group_name_H-M   'P 1'
#
loop_
_entity.id
_entity.type
_entity.pdbx_description
1 polymer ?
#
loop_
_entity_poly.entity_id
_entity_poly.type
_entity_poly.pdbx_seq_one_letter_code
_entity_poly.pdbx_strand_id
1 'polypeptide(L)'
;MPDMDGIEVTKRIREIAGPDTTIIIITAYDWGTIEQNARLAGANAFLAKPIFASTLYNTLLSVTGISRTVMLPEEGPQSEHPELAGRHVLLAEDNELNREIAVELLKMTGITVDYAENGKIALEKFLLSGDSYDLILMDMQMPEMDGYQTAEAIRKSGHPRAADIPII
;
A
#
# COMPACT_ATOMS: atom_id res chain seq x y z
N MET A 1 -18.77 -1.29 14.36
CA MET A 1 -19.82 -0.37 14.83
C MET A 1 -20.40 -1.02 16.07
N PRO A 2 -20.70 -0.28 17.16
CA PRO A 2 -20.99 -0.92 18.45
C PRO A 2 -22.31 -1.70 18.50
N ASP A 3 -23.31 -1.35 17.72
CA ASP A 3 -24.66 -1.93 17.87
C ASP A 3 -25.13 -2.77 16.67
N MET A 4 -24.42 -2.74 15.53
CA MET A 4 -24.79 -3.45 14.31
C MET A 4 -23.58 -3.62 13.41
N ASP A 5 -23.33 -4.83 12.91
CA ASP A 5 -22.24 -5.07 11.97
C ASP A 5 -22.61 -4.68 10.52
N GLY A 6 -21.60 -4.58 9.66
CA GLY A 6 -21.80 -4.17 8.26
C GLY A 6 -22.65 -5.14 7.44
N ILE A 7 -22.69 -6.42 7.81
CA ILE A 7 -23.50 -7.45 7.14
C ILE A 7 -24.98 -7.25 7.47
N GLU A 8 -25.29 -7.02 8.75
CA GLU A 8 -26.66 -6.76 9.19
C GLU A 8 -27.20 -5.45 8.60
N VAL A 9 -26.36 -4.40 8.58
CA VAL A 9 -26.70 -3.13 7.91
C VAL A 9 -27.00 -3.36 6.43
N THR A 10 -26.19 -4.15 5.75
CA THR A 10 -26.37 -4.45 4.32
C THR A 10 -27.71 -5.14 4.05
N LYS A 11 -28.10 -6.14 4.86
CA LYS A 11 -29.40 -6.81 4.74
C LYS A 11 -30.56 -5.82 4.90
N ARG A 12 -30.52 -4.98 5.91
CA ARG A 12 -31.57 -3.98 6.15
C ARG A 12 -31.67 -2.94 5.04
N ILE A 13 -30.53 -2.51 4.50
CA ILE A 13 -30.53 -1.60 3.34
C ILE A 13 -31.18 -2.28 2.13
N ARG A 14 -30.88 -3.57 1.88
CA ARG A 14 -31.49 -4.34 0.79
C ARG A 14 -32.99 -4.47 0.92
N GLU A 15 -33.51 -4.69 2.13
CA GLU A 15 -34.95 -4.75 2.41
C GLU A 15 -35.66 -3.41 2.13
N ILE A 16 -35.01 -2.29 2.39
CA ILE A 16 -35.61 -0.95 2.27
C ILE A 16 -35.39 -0.36 0.87
N ALA A 17 -34.18 -0.42 0.35
CA ALA A 17 -33.74 0.28 -0.85
C ALA A 17 -33.75 -0.58 -2.12
N GLY A 18 -34.01 -1.89 -1.98
CA GLY A 18 -34.08 -2.81 -3.11
C GLY A 18 -32.71 -3.20 -3.71
N PRO A 19 -32.72 -3.94 -4.83
CA PRO A 19 -31.52 -4.50 -5.44
C PRO A 19 -30.64 -3.47 -6.17
N ASP A 20 -31.21 -2.34 -6.59
CA ASP A 20 -30.53 -1.37 -7.45
C ASP A 20 -29.55 -0.47 -6.71
N THR A 21 -29.62 -0.42 -5.38
CA THR A 21 -28.70 0.38 -4.55
C THR A 21 -27.33 -0.30 -4.49
N THR A 22 -26.27 0.39 -4.92
CA THR A 22 -24.90 -0.11 -4.77
C THR A 22 -24.43 0.03 -3.32
N ILE A 23 -24.01 -1.09 -2.72
CA ILE A 23 -23.50 -1.14 -1.36
C ILE A 23 -22.03 -1.55 -1.39
N ILE A 24 -21.16 -0.68 -0.87
CA ILE A 24 -19.73 -0.92 -0.70
C ILE A 24 -19.43 -0.99 0.79
N ILE A 25 -18.87 -2.09 1.26
CA ILE A 25 -18.47 -2.25 2.67
C ILE A 25 -17.00 -1.83 2.82
N ILE A 26 -16.75 -0.98 3.81
CA ILE A 26 -15.41 -0.52 4.18
C ILE A 26 -15.03 -1.16 5.52
N THR A 27 -13.94 -1.92 5.55
CA THR A 27 -13.53 -2.68 6.74
C THR A 27 -12.04 -2.55 7.03
N ALA A 28 -11.68 -2.68 8.32
CA ALA A 28 -10.29 -2.79 8.77
C ALA A 28 -9.85 -4.26 9.00
N TYR A 29 -10.73 -5.24 8.78
CA TYR A 29 -10.50 -6.65 9.08
C TYR A 29 -10.21 -7.48 7.83
N ASP A 30 -9.52 -8.60 8.04
CA ASP A 30 -9.10 -9.58 7.03
C ASP A 30 -10.31 -10.25 6.34
N TRP A 31 -10.20 -10.48 5.04
CA TRP A 31 -11.30 -10.69 4.10
C TRP A 31 -11.88 -12.12 4.07
N GLY A 32 -11.13 -13.13 4.49
CA GLY A 32 -11.40 -14.53 4.11
C GLY A 32 -12.78 -15.09 4.45
N THR A 33 -13.29 -14.84 5.67
CA THR A 33 -14.59 -15.37 6.13
C THR A 33 -15.74 -14.37 6.04
N ILE A 34 -15.44 -13.09 6.02
CA ILE A 34 -16.43 -12.00 6.05
C ILE A 34 -16.96 -11.71 4.64
N GLU A 35 -16.14 -11.85 3.60
CA GLU A 35 -16.51 -11.54 2.22
C GLU A 35 -17.70 -12.38 1.73
N GLN A 36 -17.67 -13.69 1.92
CA GLN A 36 -18.76 -14.57 1.48
C GLN A 36 -20.09 -14.18 2.13
N ASN A 37 -20.10 -13.96 3.44
CA ASN A 37 -21.30 -13.61 4.16
C ASN A 37 -21.85 -12.23 3.76
N ALA A 38 -20.96 -11.28 3.50
CA ALA A 38 -21.35 -9.93 3.08
C ALA A 38 -21.83 -9.90 1.62
N ARG A 39 -21.27 -10.72 0.71
CA ARG A 39 -21.81 -10.91 -0.65
C ARG A 39 -23.20 -11.55 -0.62
N LEU A 40 -23.41 -12.55 0.23
CA LEU A 40 -24.72 -13.19 0.44
C LEU A 40 -25.74 -12.20 1.03
N ALA A 41 -25.29 -11.24 1.81
CA ALA A 41 -26.13 -10.16 2.34
C ALA A 41 -26.46 -9.09 1.28
N GLY A 42 -25.83 -9.14 0.10
CA GLY A 42 -26.08 -8.24 -1.02
C GLY A 42 -25.10 -7.08 -1.17
N ALA A 43 -23.91 -7.14 -0.57
CA ALA A 43 -22.86 -6.17 -0.85
C ALA A 43 -22.30 -6.32 -2.28
N ASN A 44 -22.07 -5.21 -2.96
CA ASN A 44 -21.57 -5.18 -4.33
C ASN A 44 -20.05 -5.16 -4.38
N ALA A 45 -19.40 -4.49 -3.43
CA ALA A 45 -17.95 -4.40 -3.35
C ALA A 45 -17.46 -4.16 -1.92
N PHE A 46 -16.15 -4.23 -1.78
CA PHE A 46 -15.44 -4.12 -0.51
C PHE A 46 -14.22 -3.24 -0.64
N LEU A 47 -13.90 -2.49 0.41
CA LEU A 47 -12.71 -1.68 0.52
C LEU A 47 -12.03 -1.93 1.86
N ALA A 48 -10.74 -2.26 1.82
CA ALA A 48 -9.91 -2.33 3.01
C ALA A 48 -9.48 -0.94 3.47
N LYS A 49 -9.42 -0.72 4.77
CA LYS A 49 -8.75 0.45 5.34
C LYS A 49 -7.24 0.15 5.46
N PRO A 50 -6.36 1.10 5.14
CA PRO A 50 -6.61 2.49 4.73
C PRO A 50 -7.16 2.60 3.30
N ILE A 51 -8.07 3.54 3.06
CA ILE A 51 -8.68 3.75 1.75
C ILE A 51 -7.75 4.63 0.92
N PHE A 52 -7.23 4.07 -0.16
CA PHE A 52 -6.49 4.84 -1.16
C PHE A 52 -7.42 5.36 -2.25
N ALA A 53 -7.16 6.56 -2.76
CA ALA A 53 -7.98 7.20 -3.78
C ALA A 53 -8.10 6.34 -5.05
N SER A 54 -7.02 5.68 -5.48
CA SER A 54 -7.00 4.76 -6.63
C SER A 54 -7.90 3.54 -6.40
N THR A 55 -7.82 2.91 -5.22
CA THR A 55 -8.65 1.74 -4.88
C THR A 55 -10.13 2.12 -4.82
N LEU A 56 -10.47 3.25 -4.21
CA LEU A 56 -11.82 3.78 -4.18
C LEU A 56 -12.34 4.05 -5.59
N TYR A 57 -11.56 4.73 -6.42
CA TYR A 57 -11.91 5.06 -7.80
C TYR A 57 -12.17 3.80 -8.64
N ASN A 58 -11.27 2.82 -8.62
CA ASN A 58 -11.41 1.57 -9.33
C ASN A 58 -12.64 0.77 -8.87
N THR A 59 -12.89 0.74 -7.55
CA THR A 59 -14.07 0.08 -7.00
C THR A 59 -15.35 0.77 -7.46
N LEU A 60 -15.41 2.08 -7.46
CA LEU A 60 -16.58 2.84 -7.96
C LEU A 60 -16.83 2.55 -9.45
N LEU A 61 -15.81 2.54 -10.29
CA LEU A 61 -15.93 2.18 -11.71
C LEU A 61 -16.48 0.76 -11.88
N SER A 62 -15.98 -0.20 -11.13
CA SER A 62 -16.39 -1.61 -11.22
C SER A 62 -17.87 -1.82 -10.88
N VAL A 63 -18.39 -1.09 -9.88
CA VAL A 63 -19.77 -1.27 -9.40
C VAL A 63 -20.78 -0.38 -10.13
N THR A 64 -20.37 0.72 -10.75
CA THR A 64 -21.27 1.61 -11.50
C THR A 64 -21.46 1.21 -12.98
N GLY A 65 -20.70 0.19 -13.45
CA GLY A 65 -20.78 -0.25 -14.84
C GLY A 65 -20.33 0.80 -15.86
N ILE A 66 -19.71 1.88 -15.41
CA ILE A 66 -19.10 2.87 -16.28
C ILE A 66 -17.83 2.26 -16.84
N SER A 67 -17.98 1.44 -17.87
CA SER A 67 -16.85 1.01 -18.70
C SER A 67 -16.30 2.22 -19.46
N ARG A 68 -15.53 3.06 -18.79
CA ARG A 68 -14.44 3.70 -19.51
C ARG A 68 -13.41 2.61 -19.72
N THR A 69 -13.14 2.30 -20.97
CA THR A 69 -11.93 1.60 -21.37
C THR A 69 -10.74 2.49 -20.98
N VAL A 70 -10.47 2.57 -19.69
CA VAL A 70 -9.13 2.74 -19.22
C VAL A 70 -8.58 1.35 -19.45
N MET A 71 -7.83 1.16 -20.51
CA MET A 71 -7.01 -0.01 -20.70
C MET A 71 -6.26 -0.18 -19.38
N LEU A 72 -6.73 -1.11 -18.54
CA LEU A 72 -5.84 -1.76 -17.59
C LEU A 72 -4.85 -2.46 -18.50
N PRO A 73 -3.57 -2.20 -18.40
CA PRO A 73 -2.59 -2.98 -19.14
C PRO A 73 -2.82 -4.45 -18.79
N GLU A 74 -3.00 -5.28 -19.80
CA GLU A 74 -3.05 -6.72 -19.63
C GLU A 74 -1.75 -7.15 -18.98
N GLU A 75 -1.85 -7.92 -17.90
CA GLU A 75 -0.73 -8.49 -17.15
C GLU A 75 0.17 -9.32 -18.06
N GLY A 76 1.18 -8.69 -18.57
CA GLY A 76 2.37 -9.35 -19.12
C GLY A 76 3.58 -8.81 -18.33
N PRO A 77 4.65 -9.57 -18.15
CA PRO A 77 5.83 -9.10 -17.44
C PRO A 77 6.63 -8.11 -18.30
N GLN A 78 6.07 -6.93 -18.53
CA GLN A 78 6.77 -5.80 -19.09
C GLN A 78 6.66 -4.67 -18.07
N SER A 79 7.78 -4.18 -17.62
CA SER A 79 7.88 -3.05 -16.71
C SER A 79 7.09 -1.88 -17.30
N GLU A 80 5.87 -1.63 -16.81
CA GLU A 80 5.00 -0.53 -17.26
C GLU A 80 5.59 0.85 -16.93
N HIS A 81 6.72 0.85 -16.22
CA HIS A 81 7.45 2.03 -15.80
C HIS A 81 8.94 1.91 -16.15
N PRO A 82 9.30 1.99 -17.46
CA PRO A 82 10.70 1.90 -17.87
C PRO A 82 11.58 2.95 -17.22
N GLU A 83 11.01 4.07 -16.77
CA GLU A 83 11.69 5.13 -16.03
C GLU A 83 12.14 4.70 -14.62
N LEU A 84 11.54 3.64 -14.05
CA LEU A 84 11.90 3.10 -12.73
C LEU A 84 12.92 1.96 -12.83
N ALA A 85 13.06 1.36 -14.00
CA ALA A 85 13.97 0.24 -14.19
C ALA A 85 15.43 0.65 -13.89
N GLY A 86 16.09 -0.16 -13.07
CA GLY A 86 17.48 0.08 -12.66
C GLY A 86 17.65 1.08 -11.52
N ARG A 87 16.57 1.66 -10.98
CA ARG A 87 16.63 2.44 -9.75
C ARG A 87 16.92 1.55 -8.56
N HIS A 88 17.58 2.12 -7.55
CA HIS A 88 17.95 1.41 -6.33
C HIS A 88 17.32 2.07 -5.12
N VAL A 89 16.52 1.31 -4.38
CA VAL A 89 15.72 1.79 -3.26
C VAL A 89 16.14 1.11 -1.96
N LEU A 90 16.28 1.89 -0.90
CA LEU A 90 16.39 1.38 0.46
C LEU A 90 15.00 1.39 1.11
N LEU A 91 14.49 0.22 1.46
CA LEU A 91 13.20 0.04 2.15
C LEU A 91 13.46 -0.21 3.65
N ALA A 92 12.93 0.64 4.53
CA ALA A 92 12.93 0.42 5.97
C ALA A 92 11.50 0.04 6.42
N GLU A 93 11.33 -1.20 6.86
CA GLU A 93 10.04 -1.79 7.27
C GLU A 93 10.33 -2.92 8.26
N ASP A 94 9.77 -2.85 9.46
CA ASP A 94 10.02 -3.82 10.53
C ASP A 94 9.17 -5.09 10.38
N ASN A 95 7.96 -4.97 9.85
CA ASN A 95 7.08 -6.12 9.64
C ASN A 95 7.55 -6.95 8.44
N GLU A 96 7.93 -8.21 8.71
CA GLU A 96 8.46 -9.14 7.70
C GLU A 96 7.51 -9.32 6.51
N LEU A 97 6.21 -9.50 6.76
CA LEU A 97 5.23 -9.70 5.70
C LEU A 97 5.05 -8.45 4.83
N ASN A 98 4.95 -7.26 5.45
CA ASN A 98 4.87 -6.00 4.72
C ASN A 98 6.11 -5.78 3.86
N ARG A 99 7.29 -6.07 4.43
CA ARG A 99 8.58 -5.96 3.76
C ARG A 99 8.66 -6.87 2.54
N GLU A 100 8.27 -8.15 2.68
CA GLU A 100 8.25 -9.10 1.56
C GLU A 100 7.34 -8.63 0.43
N ILE A 101 6.11 -8.21 0.76
CA ILE A 101 5.15 -7.69 -0.22
C ILE A 101 5.70 -6.45 -0.93
N ALA A 102 6.25 -5.50 -0.18
CA ALA A 102 6.79 -4.27 -0.75
C ALA A 102 7.99 -4.55 -1.66
N VAL A 103 8.90 -5.44 -1.25
CA VAL A 103 10.06 -5.86 -2.06
C VAL A 103 9.59 -6.49 -3.38
N GLU A 104 8.62 -7.41 -3.34
CA GLU A 104 8.12 -8.05 -4.56
C GLU A 104 7.44 -7.05 -5.51
N LEU A 105 6.60 -6.16 -4.98
CA LEU A 105 5.96 -5.11 -5.78
C LEU A 105 6.98 -4.18 -6.45
N LEU A 106 8.01 -3.75 -5.72
CA LEU A 106 9.06 -2.91 -6.26
C LEU A 106 9.89 -3.63 -7.33
N LYS A 107 10.24 -4.90 -7.11
CA LYS A 107 10.97 -5.71 -8.10
C LYS A 107 10.18 -5.90 -9.40
N MET A 108 8.86 -6.01 -9.35
CA MET A 108 8.01 -6.10 -10.54
C MET A 108 8.14 -4.87 -11.46
N THR A 109 8.52 -3.70 -10.91
CA THR A 109 8.77 -2.47 -11.68
C THR A 109 10.22 -2.36 -12.20
N GLY A 110 11.08 -3.36 -11.94
CA GLY A 110 12.48 -3.33 -12.33
C GLY A 110 13.40 -2.57 -11.37
N ILE A 111 12.90 -2.22 -10.18
CA ILE A 111 13.67 -1.58 -9.11
C ILE A 111 14.51 -2.63 -8.36
N THR A 112 15.75 -2.28 -8.04
CA THR A 112 16.59 -3.02 -7.09
C THR A 112 16.29 -2.54 -5.68
N VAL A 113 16.09 -3.45 -4.72
CA VAL A 113 15.70 -3.12 -3.35
C VAL A 113 16.67 -3.70 -2.35
N ASP A 114 17.24 -2.84 -1.52
CA ASP A 114 17.83 -3.22 -0.24
C ASP A 114 16.82 -2.92 0.87
N TYR A 115 16.77 -3.77 1.89
CA TYR A 115 15.83 -3.55 3.00
C TYR A 115 16.53 -3.47 4.36
N ALA A 116 15.88 -2.82 5.31
CA ALA A 116 16.28 -2.69 6.70
C ALA A 116 15.08 -2.98 7.62
N GLU A 117 15.30 -3.69 8.71
CA GLU A 117 14.26 -4.12 9.65
C GLU A 117 13.95 -3.07 10.74
N ASN A 118 14.73 -2.02 10.80
CA ASN A 118 14.54 -0.87 11.68
C ASN A 118 15.33 0.34 11.18
N GLY A 119 15.08 1.49 11.80
CA GLY A 119 15.73 2.74 11.42
C GLY A 119 17.24 2.77 11.62
N LYS A 120 17.75 2.04 12.63
CA LYS A 120 19.19 1.98 12.89
C LYS A 120 19.93 1.27 11.77
N ILE A 121 19.41 0.12 11.32
CA ILE A 121 19.97 -0.63 10.20
C ILE A 121 19.84 0.19 8.89
N ALA A 122 18.73 0.90 8.72
CA ALA A 122 18.55 1.78 7.58
C ALA A 122 19.58 2.91 7.52
N LEU A 123 19.85 3.55 8.66
CA LEU A 123 20.90 4.55 8.79
C LEU A 123 22.29 3.98 8.49
N GLU A 124 22.64 2.83 9.06
CA GLU A 124 23.91 2.15 8.80
C GLU A 124 24.12 1.84 7.32
N LYS A 125 23.10 1.28 6.65
CA LYS A 125 23.15 1.00 5.20
C LYS A 125 23.32 2.28 4.39
N PHE A 126 22.59 3.33 4.75
CA PHE A 126 22.72 4.61 4.07
C PHE A 126 24.13 5.20 4.22
N LEU A 127 24.72 5.14 5.41
CA LEU A 127 26.08 5.65 5.63
C LEU A 127 27.15 4.88 4.84
N LEU A 128 26.94 3.58 4.63
CA LEU A 128 27.86 2.73 3.89
C LEU A 128 27.71 2.83 2.36
N SER A 129 26.50 2.98 1.88
CA SER A 129 26.16 2.85 0.45
C SER A 129 25.15 3.89 -0.05
N GLY A 130 25.02 5.04 0.64
CA GLY A 130 24.02 6.06 0.32
C GLY A 130 24.14 6.65 -1.08
N ASP A 131 25.32 6.63 -1.68
CA ASP A 131 25.51 7.07 -3.06
C ASP A 131 24.84 6.17 -4.09
N SER A 132 24.58 4.90 -3.75
CA SER A 132 23.92 3.93 -4.64
C SER A 132 22.39 4.02 -4.60
N TYR A 133 21.80 4.64 -3.58
CA TYR A 133 20.35 4.72 -3.46
C TYR A 133 19.78 5.95 -4.17
N ASP A 134 18.72 5.74 -4.92
CA ASP A 134 17.93 6.81 -5.54
C ASP A 134 16.86 7.35 -4.60
N LEU A 135 16.36 6.51 -3.68
CA LEU A 135 15.21 6.79 -2.81
C LEU A 135 15.27 5.93 -1.56
N ILE A 136 14.74 6.44 -0.45
CA ILE A 136 14.47 5.67 0.78
C ILE A 136 12.95 5.64 1.01
N LEU A 137 12.37 4.45 1.10
CA LEU A 137 11.02 4.22 1.61
C LEU A 137 11.11 3.89 3.10
N MET A 138 10.41 4.67 3.94
CA MET A 138 10.60 4.66 5.38
C MET A 138 9.29 4.47 6.13
N ASP A 139 9.12 3.32 6.79
CA ASP A 139 8.04 3.20 7.76
C ASP A 139 8.26 4.16 8.93
N MET A 140 7.19 4.79 9.37
CA MET A 140 7.23 5.72 10.50
C MET A 140 7.32 5.01 11.86
N GLN A 141 6.77 3.80 11.97
CA GLN A 141 6.67 3.08 13.23
C GLN A 141 7.54 1.82 13.24
N MET A 142 8.77 1.96 13.66
CA MET A 142 9.74 0.86 13.76
C MET A 142 10.35 0.79 15.17
N PRO A 143 10.76 -0.42 15.63
CA PRO A 143 11.48 -0.58 16.88
C PRO A 143 12.89 0.03 16.80
N GLU A 144 13.51 0.28 17.94
CA GLU A 144 14.85 0.84 18.16
C GLU A 144 15.03 2.27 17.67
N MET A 145 14.67 2.59 16.46
CA MET A 145 14.72 3.93 15.86
C MET A 145 13.55 4.07 14.87
N ASP A 146 12.65 4.98 15.16
CA ASP A 146 11.50 5.26 14.31
C ASP A 146 11.89 5.99 13.02
N GLY A 147 10.94 6.09 12.05
CA GLY A 147 11.23 6.68 10.75
C GLY A 147 11.59 8.15 10.83
N TYR A 148 10.98 8.90 11.76
CA TYR A 148 11.30 10.33 11.95
C TYR A 148 12.73 10.51 12.46
N GLN A 149 13.10 9.76 13.50
CA GLN A 149 14.45 9.77 14.07
C GLN A 149 15.50 9.35 13.04
N THR A 150 15.16 8.34 12.22
CA THR A 150 16.05 7.85 11.15
C THR A 150 16.25 8.92 10.08
N ALA A 151 15.18 9.55 9.61
CA ALA A 151 15.27 10.62 8.63
C ALA A 151 16.09 11.81 9.16
N GLU A 152 15.87 12.20 10.41
CA GLU A 152 16.64 13.26 11.07
C GLU A 152 18.13 12.91 11.15
N ALA A 153 18.45 11.66 11.56
CA ALA A 153 19.81 11.17 11.65
C ALA A 153 20.50 11.13 10.29
N ILE A 154 19.82 10.68 9.24
CA ILE A 154 20.29 10.72 7.85
C ILE A 154 20.61 12.15 7.46
N ARG A 155 19.68 13.08 7.65
CA ARG A 155 19.86 14.50 7.29
C ARG A 155 21.04 15.16 8.02
N LYS A 156 21.34 14.72 9.25
CA LYS A 156 22.45 15.25 10.09
C LYS A 156 23.76 14.49 9.91
N SER A 157 23.78 13.39 9.15
CA SER A 157 24.94 12.47 9.07
C SER A 157 26.20 13.08 8.44
N GLY A 158 26.07 14.14 7.67
CA GLY A 158 27.17 14.72 6.88
C GLY A 158 27.50 13.93 5.61
N HIS A 159 26.74 12.87 5.28
CA HIS A 159 26.90 12.16 4.02
C HIS A 159 26.57 13.06 2.85
N PRO A 160 27.30 13.02 1.70
CA PRO A 160 27.07 13.89 0.55
C PRO A 160 25.62 13.91 0.05
N ARG A 161 24.95 12.74 0.06
CA ARG A 161 23.56 12.57 -0.36
C ARG A 161 22.53 12.88 0.72
N ALA A 162 22.96 13.18 1.96
CA ALA A 162 22.06 13.35 3.10
C ALA A 162 21.02 14.46 2.91
N ALA A 163 21.37 15.54 2.21
CA ALA A 163 20.47 16.66 1.98
C ALA A 163 19.44 16.37 0.86
N ASP A 164 19.85 15.63 -0.17
CA ASP A 164 19.13 15.54 -1.44
C ASP A 164 18.38 14.21 -1.65
N ILE A 165 18.76 13.14 -0.94
CA ILE A 165 18.08 11.84 -1.11
C ILE A 165 16.61 11.96 -0.72
N PRO A 166 15.68 11.59 -1.59
CA PRO A 166 14.26 11.53 -1.23
C PRO A 166 14.03 10.49 -0.13
N ILE A 167 13.25 10.85 0.89
CA ILE A 167 12.76 9.95 1.95
C ILE A 167 11.24 10.10 1.96
N ILE A 168 10.51 9.00 1.75
CA ILE A 168 9.05 8.93 1.66
C ILE A 168 8.52 7.98 2.73
#